data_a6061facb61ebd15ee70c1e2cb0ddf4a
#
_entry.id   a6061facb61ebd15ee70c1e2cb0ddf4a
#
_cell.length_a   1.000
_cell.length_b   1.000
_cell.length_c   1.000
_cell.angle_alpha   90.00
_cell.angle_beta   90.00
_cell.angle_gamma   90.00
#
_symmetry.space_group_name_H-M   'P 1'
#
loop_
_entity.id
_entity.type
_entity.pdbx_description
1 polymer ?
#
loop_
_entity_poly.entity_id
_entity_poly.type
_entity_poly.pdbx_seq_one_letter_code
_entity_poly.pdbx_strand_id
1 'polypeptide(L)'
;MKEDGGAEFSARSRKRKANVAVFLQDPDEEMAKIDRTARDQCGSQPWDNNTGCADPCSLIPTPDKEDDERVYPNSTCKPRIIAPSRGSPLPVLSWANREEVWKIMLNKEKTYLRDQHFLEQHPLLQPKMRAILLDWLMEVCEVYKLHRETFYLAQDFFDRYMATQENVVKTLLQLIGISSLFIAAKLEEIYPPKLHQFAYVTDGACSGDEILTMELMIMKALKWRLSPLTIVSWLNVYMQVAYLNDLHEVLLPQYPQQIFIQIAELLDLCVLDVDCLEFPYGILAASALYHFSSSELTQKVSGYQWCDIENCVKWMVPFAMVIRETGSSKLKHFRGVADEDAHNIQTHRDSLDLLDKARAKKAMLSEQNRASPLPSGLLTPPQSSKKQSSEPEMA
;
A
#
# COMPACT_ATOMS: atom_id res chain seq x y z
N MET A 1 4.52 22.31 37.84
CA MET A 1 5.64 22.45 36.89
C MET A 1 5.15 21.80 35.59
N LYS A 2 4.87 22.67 34.64
CA LYS A 2 4.09 22.39 33.41
C LYS A 2 5.01 22.31 32.21
N GLU A 3 4.72 21.34 31.31
CA GLU A 3 4.59 21.54 29.86
C GLU A 3 5.72 22.29 29.13
N ASP A 4 6.73 21.52 28.61
CA ASP A 4 7.60 22.01 27.52
C ASP A 4 8.03 20.92 26.50
N GLY A 5 7.47 19.72 26.55
CA GLY A 5 7.84 18.62 25.64
C GLY A 5 7.17 18.66 24.24
N GLY A 6 6.05 19.38 24.08
CA GLY A 6 5.24 19.35 22.84
C GLY A 6 5.72 20.32 21.75
N ALA A 7 6.34 21.43 22.15
CA ALA A 7 6.76 22.46 21.20
C ALA A 7 8.07 22.10 20.46
N GLU A 8 8.96 21.34 21.07
CA GLU A 8 10.23 20.93 20.45
C GLU A 8 10.05 19.88 19.35
N PHE A 9 9.09 18.97 19.51
CA PHE A 9 8.81 17.95 18.50
C PHE A 9 8.18 18.55 17.23
N SER A 10 7.27 19.51 17.40
CA SER A 10 6.67 20.25 16.27
C SER A 10 7.67 21.15 15.55
N ALA A 11 8.62 21.76 16.27
CA ALA A 11 9.66 22.60 15.69
C ALA A 11 10.71 21.79 14.88
N ARG A 12 11.05 20.57 15.33
CA ARG A 12 11.94 19.64 14.60
C ARG A 12 11.30 19.14 13.31
N SER A 13 10.01 18.79 13.33
CA SER A 13 9.29 18.37 12.13
C SER A 13 9.21 19.51 11.08
N ARG A 14 8.95 20.75 11.52
CA ARG A 14 8.93 21.91 10.61
C ARG A 14 10.32 22.24 10.03
N LYS A 15 11.41 22.05 10.79
CA LYS A 15 12.78 22.25 10.30
C LYS A 15 13.16 21.21 9.23
N ARG A 16 12.76 19.95 9.40
CA ARG A 16 12.98 18.89 8.39
C ARG A 16 12.25 19.18 7.10
N LYS A 17 10.96 19.57 7.15
CA LYS A 17 10.18 19.96 5.96
C LYS A 17 10.82 21.13 5.20
N ALA A 18 11.35 22.15 5.91
CA ALA A 18 12.00 23.29 5.28
C ALA A 18 13.32 22.92 4.58
N ASN A 19 14.14 22.05 5.16
CA ASN A 19 15.41 21.62 4.56
C ASN A 19 15.19 20.73 3.34
N VAL A 20 14.19 19.86 3.38
CA VAL A 20 13.82 19.01 2.23
C VAL A 20 13.24 19.85 1.09
N ALA A 21 12.41 20.86 1.40
CA ALA A 21 11.84 21.76 0.40
C ALA A 21 12.90 22.62 -0.33
N VAL A 22 13.98 23.01 0.35
CA VAL A 22 15.11 23.74 -0.24
C VAL A 22 15.90 22.85 -1.21
N PHE A 23 16.05 21.56 -0.88
CA PHE A 23 16.74 20.59 -1.75
C PHE A 23 15.94 20.26 -3.02
N LEU A 24 14.59 20.42 -2.97
CA LEU A 24 13.69 20.19 -4.11
C LEU A 24 13.64 21.36 -5.11
N GLN A 25 14.25 22.50 -4.84
CA GLN A 25 14.20 23.63 -5.77
C GLN A 25 15.02 23.41 -7.04
N ASP A 26 16.08 22.62 -7.00
CA ASP A 26 16.78 22.14 -8.20
C ASP A 26 17.74 20.95 -7.90
N PRO A 27 17.23 19.70 -7.83
CA PRO A 27 18.08 18.53 -7.55
C PRO A 27 19.07 18.26 -8.69
N ASP A 28 18.75 18.64 -9.93
CA ASP A 28 19.60 18.39 -11.10
C ASP A 28 20.74 19.42 -11.25
N GLU A 29 20.55 20.68 -10.86
CA GLU A 29 21.62 21.71 -10.93
C GLU A 29 22.68 21.54 -9.84
N GLU A 30 22.29 21.17 -8.63
CA GLU A 30 23.23 20.99 -7.53
C GLU A 30 24.04 19.69 -7.67
N MET A 31 23.40 18.63 -8.18
CA MET A 31 24.03 17.37 -8.54
C MET A 31 25.02 17.53 -9.70
N ALA A 32 24.69 18.34 -10.70
CA ALA A 32 25.61 18.68 -11.79
C ALA A 32 26.83 19.48 -11.32
N LYS A 33 26.72 20.26 -10.24
CA LYS A 33 27.84 20.97 -9.61
C LYS A 33 28.76 20.02 -8.84
N ILE A 34 28.17 19.04 -8.11
CA ILE A 34 28.94 18.03 -7.38
C ILE A 34 29.71 17.10 -8.34
N ASP A 35 29.11 16.68 -9.45
CA ASP A 35 29.78 15.87 -10.48
C ASP A 35 30.91 16.65 -11.20
N ARG A 36 30.77 17.95 -11.38
CA ARG A 36 31.83 18.78 -11.95
C ARG A 36 33.00 18.95 -10.98
N THR A 37 32.74 19.19 -9.70
CA THR A 37 33.80 19.29 -8.67
C THR A 37 34.52 17.96 -8.43
N ALA A 38 33.83 16.82 -8.55
CA ALA A 38 34.47 15.50 -8.45
C ALA A 38 35.35 15.16 -9.65
N ARG A 39 35.01 15.63 -10.88
CA ARG A 39 35.80 15.48 -12.07
C ARG A 39 37.09 16.35 -12.08
N ASP A 40 36.97 17.57 -11.53
CA ASP A 40 38.13 18.49 -11.46
C ASP A 40 39.18 18.08 -10.41
N GLN A 41 38.81 17.22 -9.43
CA GLN A 41 39.73 16.68 -8.43
C GLN A 41 40.43 15.36 -8.85
N CYS A 42 39.96 14.69 -9.90
CA CYS A 42 40.58 13.50 -10.44
C CYS A 42 41.55 13.87 -11.57
N GLY A 43 42.71 14.43 -11.17
CA GLY A 43 43.82 14.71 -12.08
C GLY A 43 44.33 13.43 -12.75
N SER A 44 44.39 13.51 -14.05
CA SER A 44 44.94 12.56 -15.02
C SER A 44 46.18 11.79 -14.54
N GLN A 45 46.03 10.48 -14.34
CA GLN A 45 47.14 9.54 -14.43
C GLN A 45 46.95 8.60 -15.65
N PRO A 46 47.99 8.36 -16.46
CA PRO A 46 47.83 7.48 -17.61
C PRO A 46 47.77 6.03 -17.19
N TRP A 47 46.81 5.31 -17.76
CA TRP A 47 46.65 3.87 -17.58
C TRP A 47 47.75 3.11 -18.32
N ASP A 48 48.61 2.44 -17.60
CA ASP A 48 49.60 1.52 -18.15
C ASP A 48 48.92 0.18 -18.46
N ASN A 49 48.89 -0.16 -19.75
CA ASN A 49 48.37 -1.42 -20.27
C ASN A 49 49.41 -2.52 -20.06
N ASN A 50 49.41 -3.24 -18.96
CA ASN A 50 49.90 -4.61 -18.94
C ASN A 50 49.74 -5.31 -17.59
N THR A 51 48.57 -5.90 -17.33
CA THR A 51 48.47 -7.09 -16.47
C THR A 51 47.20 -7.85 -16.87
N GLY A 52 47.39 -9.12 -17.24
CA GLY A 52 46.32 -9.99 -17.72
C GLY A 52 45.22 -10.15 -16.68
N CYS A 53 44.06 -9.65 -17.02
CA CYS A 53 42.85 -9.80 -16.23
C CYS A 53 42.20 -11.15 -16.54
N ALA A 54 42.22 -12.05 -15.60
CA ALA A 54 41.43 -13.26 -15.64
C ALA A 54 39.95 -12.84 -15.64
N ASP A 55 39.18 -13.41 -16.55
CA ASP A 55 37.78 -13.17 -16.82
C ASP A 55 36.94 -13.42 -15.55
N PRO A 56 36.21 -12.43 -14.97
CA PRO A 56 35.38 -12.65 -13.77
C PRO A 56 33.96 -13.15 -14.10
N CYS A 57 33.71 -13.58 -15.32
CA CYS A 57 32.44 -14.25 -15.68
C CYS A 57 32.50 -15.76 -15.43
N SER A 58 32.82 -16.17 -14.22
CA SER A 58 32.44 -17.50 -13.76
C SER A 58 30.94 -17.54 -13.52
N LEU A 59 30.20 -18.12 -14.45
CA LEU A 59 28.77 -18.41 -14.32
C LEU A 59 28.54 -19.17 -13.02
N ILE A 60 27.82 -18.55 -12.09
CA ILE A 60 27.30 -19.25 -10.90
C ILE A 60 26.35 -20.33 -11.41
N PRO A 61 26.59 -21.62 -11.11
CA PRO A 61 25.68 -22.68 -11.53
C PRO A 61 24.29 -22.41 -10.95
N THR A 62 23.29 -22.35 -11.81
CA THR A 62 21.89 -22.40 -11.37
C THR A 62 21.68 -23.74 -10.68
N PRO A 63 21.17 -23.78 -9.44
CA PRO A 63 20.81 -25.04 -8.81
C PRO A 63 19.71 -25.70 -9.63
N ASP A 64 19.93 -26.98 -9.94
CA ASP A 64 18.95 -27.83 -10.59
C ASP A 64 17.64 -27.84 -9.78
N LYS A 65 16.52 -27.87 -10.50
CA LYS A 65 15.19 -28.00 -9.93
C LYS A 65 15.09 -29.35 -9.21
N GLU A 66 15.32 -29.36 -7.92
CA GLU A 66 14.78 -30.39 -7.06
C GLU A 66 13.48 -29.86 -6.44
N ASP A 67 12.39 -30.54 -6.76
CA ASP A 67 11.06 -30.33 -6.19
C ASP A 67 11.11 -30.68 -4.69
N ASP A 68 11.39 -29.68 -3.85
CA ASP A 68 11.35 -29.86 -2.40
C ASP A 68 9.96 -29.41 -1.89
N GLU A 69 9.00 -30.31 -1.99
CA GLU A 69 7.74 -30.29 -1.25
C GLU A 69 8.01 -30.44 0.25
N ARG A 70 8.51 -29.41 0.92
CA ARG A 70 8.46 -29.39 2.38
C ARG A 70 7.15 -28.78 2.84
N VAL A 71 6.22 -29.67 3.15
CA VAL A 71 5.02 -29.42 3.93
C VAL A 71 5.43 -28.89 5.30
N TYR A 72 5.06 -27.64 5.61
CA TYR A 72 5.12 -27.11 6.97
C TYR A 72 4.01 -27.75 7.80
N PRO A 73 4.34 -28.42 8.94
CA PRO A 73 3.32 -28.95 9.82
C PRO A 73 2.76 -27.85 10.72
N ASN A 74 1.43 -27.82 10.78
CA ASN A 74 0.58 -27.11 11.74
C ASN A 74 0.38 -25.60 11.58
N SER A 75 -0.38 -25.24 10.56
CA SER A 75 -1.42 -24.24 10.74
C SER A 75 -2.76 -24.96 10.63
N THR A 76 -3.53 -25.03 11.70
CA THR A 76 -4.91 -25.53 11.71
C THR A 76 -5.84 -24.53 11.03
N CYS A 77 -5.57 -24.22 9.79
CA CYS A 77 -6.53 -23.60 8.90
C CYS A 77 -7.51 -24.68 8.47
N LYS A 78 -8.74 -24.62 8.97
CA LYS A 78 -9.87 -25.37 8.41
C LYS A 78 -9.84 -25.22 6.89
N PRO A 79 -10.01 -26.32 6.10
CA PRO A 79 -10.03 -26.20 4.65
C PRO A 79 -11.18 -25.26 4.28
N ARG A 80 -10.82 -24.07 3.83
CA ARG A 80 -11.77 -23.14 3.23
C ARG A 80 -12.30 -23.86 2.01
N ILE A 81 -13.60 -24.14 2.00
CA ILE A 81 -14.35 -24.59 0.84
C ILE A 81 -13.86 -23.77 -0.34
N ILE A 82 -13.41 -24.47 -1.40
CA ILE A 82 -12.98 -23.83 -2.64
C ILE A 82 -14.15 -22.99 -3.11
N ALA A 83 -14.06 -21.68 -2.88
CA ALA A 83 -15.06 -20.75 -3.37
C ALA A 83 -15.15 -20.93 -4.90
N PRO A 84 -16.35 -20.93 -5.49
CA PRO A 84 -16.52 -21.03 -6.93
C PRO A 84 -15.58 -20.02 -7.59
N SER A 85 -14.86 -20.45 -8.62
CA SER A 85 -13.90 -19.58 -9.31
C SER A 85 -14.62 -18.31 -9.76
N ARG A 86 -14.22 -17.16 -9.26
CA ARG A 86 -14.79 -15.87 -9.66
C ARG A 86 -14.61 -15.73 -11.17
N GLY A 87 -15.71 -15.49 -11.88
CA GLY A 87 -15.63 -15.17 -13.32
C GLY A 87 -14.79 -13.92 -13.55
N SER A 88 -14.07 -13.87 -14.66
CA SER A 88 -13.22 -12.74 -15.00
C SER A 88 -14.06 -11.48 -15.25
N PRO A 89 -13.87 -10.37 -14.52
CA PRO A 89 -14.48 -9.10 -14.81
C PRO A 89 -13.75 -8.34 -15.93
N LEU A 90 -12.59 -8.85 -16.37
CA LEU A 90 -11.76 -8.19 -17.38
C LEU A 90 -12.49 -8.11 -18.73
N PRO A 91 -12.27 -7.03 -19.51
CA PRO A 91 -12.78 -6.92 -20.86
C PRO A 91 -12.15 -7.96 -21.78
N VAL A 92 -12.66 -8.05 -23.01
CA VAL A 92 -12.00 -8.84 -24.04
C VAL A 92 -10.64 -8.20 -24.35
N LEU A 93 -9.57 -8.98 -24.20
CA LEU A 93 -8.21 -8.54 -24.51
C LEU A 93 -7.84 -9.03 -25.90
N SER A 94 -7.30 -8.13 -26.75
CA SER A 94 -6.86 -8.50 -28.10
C SER A 94 -5.60 -9.35 -28.14
N TRP A 95 -4.83 -9.35 -27.05
CA TRP A 95 -3.48 -9.94 -26.93
C TRP A 95 -3.41 -11.12 -25.96
N ALA A 96 -4.47 -11.39 -25.16
CA ALA A 96 -4.47 -12.47 -24.17
C ALA A 96 -5.89 -12.99 -23.87
N ASN A 97 -5.95 -14.21 -23.32
CA ASN A 97 -7.19 -14.77 -22.80
C ASN A 97 -7.49 -14.14 -21.42
N ARG A 98 -8.58 -13.38 -21.32
CA ARG A 98 -8.98 -12.66 -20.08
C ARG A 98 -9.19 -13.60 -18.89
N GLU A 99 -9.71 -14.82 -19.11
CA GLU A 99 -9.93 -15.78 -18.03
C GLU A 99 -8.61 -16.31 -17.47
N GLU A 100 -7.62 -16.55 -18.34
CA GLU A 100 -6.28 -16.98 -17.93
C GLU A 100 -5.55 -15.86 -17.19
N VAL A 101 -5.60 -14.63 -17.72
CA VAL A 101 -5.00 -13.46 -17.04
C VAL A 101 -5.60 -13.30 -15.65
N TRP A 102 -6.92 -13.33 -15.52
CA TRP A 102 -7.61 -13.24 -14.25
C TRP A 102 -7.20 -14.35 -13.28
N LYS A 103 -7.15 -15.60 -13.76
CA LYS A 103 -6.71 -16.74 -12.95
C LYS A 103 -5.27 -16.59 -12.47
N ILE A 104 -4.37 -16.09 -13.31
CA ILE A 104 -2.98 -15.79 -12.94
C ILE A 104 -2.95 -14.73 -11.83
N MET A 105 -3.71 -13.65 -11.96
CA MET A 105 -3.81 -12.60 -10.94
C MET A 105 -4.27 -13.16 -9.58
N LEU A 106 -5.34 -13.97 -9.58
CA LEU A 106 -5.87 -14.61 -8.37
C LEU A 106 -4.88 -15.59 -7.72
N ASN A 107 -4.15 -16.35 -8.54
CA ASN A 107 -3.12 -17.26 -8.04
C ASN A 107 -1.91 -16.49 -7.49
N LYS A 108 -1.55 -15.39 -8.14
CA LYS A 108 -0.47 -14.52 -7.68
C LYS A 108 -0.79 -13.94 -6.29
N GLU A 109 -2.00 -13.44 -6.07
CA GLU A 109 -2.45 -12.95 -4.76
C GLU A 109 -2.29 -14.03 -3.66
N LYS A 110 -2.65 -15.28 -3.96
CA LYS A 110 -2.50 -16.39 -3.02
C LYS A 110 -1.04 -16.75 -2.71
N THR A 111 -0.12 -16.44 -3.62
CA THR A 111 1.31 -16.74 -3.45
C THR A 111 2.00 -15.74 -2.52
N TYR A 112 1.50 -14.50 -2.46
CA TYR A 112 2.06 -13.41 -1.65
C TYR A 112 1.23 -13.20 -0.37
N LEU A 113 1.22 -14.22 0.49
CA LEU A 113 0.54 -14.14 1.78
C LEU A 113 1.31 -13.26 2.76
N ARG A 114 0.57 -12.52 3.57
CA ARG A 114 1.08 -11.72 4.69
C ARG A 114 0.66 -12.39 6.00
N ASP A 115 1.52 -12.29 7.00
CA ASP A 115 1.20 -12.77 8.34
C ASP A 115 0.64 -11.61 9.16
N GLN A 116 -0.63 -11.72 9.57
CA GLN A 116 -1.30 -10.74 10.41
C GLN A 116 -0.75 -10.71 11.84
N HIS A 117 -0.10 -11.80 12.27
CA HIS A 117 0.44 -11.97 13.62
C HIS A 117 1.95 -11.72 13.72
N PHE A 118 2.57 -11.18 12.66
CA PHE A 118 4.03 -11.02 12.65
C PHE A 118 4.55 -10.20 13.83
N LEU A 119 3.76 -9.24 14.36
CA LEU A 119 4.17 -8.43 15.51
C LEU A 119 4.30 -9.25 16.80
N GLU A 120 3.64 -10.39 16.93
CA GLU A 120 3.78 -11.29 18.10
C GLU A 120 5.20 -11.86 18.19
N GLN A 121 5.90 -11.95 17.06
CA GLN A 121 7.31 -12.39 16.99
C GLN A 121 8.29 -11.26 17.40
N HIS A 122 7.79 -10.04 17.60
CA HIS A 122 8.57 -8.84 17.91
C HIS A 122 8.07 -8.12 19.17
N PRO A 123 8.27 -8.68 20.38
CA PRO A 123 7.66 -8.17 21.62
C PRO A 123 8.07 -6.73 21.98
N LEU A 124 9.16 -6.22 21.41
CA LEU A 124 9.62 -4.84 21.62
C LEU A 124 8.98 -3.84 20.64
N LEU A 125 8.22 -4.32 19.67
CA LEU A 125 7.57 -3.48 18.65
C LEU A 125 6.09 -3.28 18.98
N GLN A 126 5.62 -2.08 18.69
CA GLN A 126 4.20 -1.72 18.82
C GLN A 126 3.61 -1.44 17.42
N PRO A 127 2.31 -1.71 17.18
CA PRO A 127 1.65 -1.40 15.92
C PRO A 127 1.83 0.06 15.46
N LYS A 128 1.89 1.01 16.42
CA LYS A 128 2.13 2.43 16.13
C LYS A 128 3.49 2.67 15.48
N MET A 129 4.51 1.87 15.77
CA MET A 129 5.85 2.04 15.17
C MET A 129 5.83 1.72 13.67
N ARG A 130 5.07 0.68 13.27
CA ARG A 130 4.83 0.38 11.85
C ARG A 130 4.09 1.53 11.16
N ALA A 131 3.04 2.06 11.78
CA ALA A 131 2.30 3.19 11.24
C ALA A 131 3.18 4.43 11.03
N ILE A 132 4.02 4.79 12.01
CA ILE A 132 4.97 5.92 11.90
C ILE A 132 5.97 5.69 10.77
N LEU A 133 6.48 4.47 10.61
CA LEU A 133 7.40 4.13 9.53
C LEU A 133 6.74 4.29 8.16
N LEU A 134 5.55 3.73 7.97
CA LEU A 134 4.85 3.80 6.69
C LEU A 134 4.42 5.23 6.34
N ASP A 135 3.97 6.01 7.33
CA ASP A 135 3.65 7.42 7.16
C ASP A 135 4.88 8.22 6.66
N TRP A 136 6.04 7.98 7.29
CA TRP A 136 7.30 8.56 6.84
C TRP A 136 7.70 8.11 5.43
N LEU A 137 7.52 6.83 5.07
CA LEU A 137 7.79 6.36 3.71
C LEU A 137 6.88 7.03 2.68
N MET A 138 5.60 7.33 3.00
CA MET A 138 4.73 8.11 2.12
C MET A 138 5.27 9.53 1.92
N GLU A 139 5.79 10.18 2.98
CA GLU A 139 6.41 11.51 2.88
C GLU A 139 7.64 11.46 1.95
N VAL A 140 8.50 10.45 2.09
CA VAL A 140 9.66 10.24 1.22
C VAL A 140 9.22 10.04 -0.23
N CYS A 141 8.18 9.24 -0.47
CA CYS A 141 7.64 9.02 -1.82
C CYS A 141 7.13 10.32 -2.45
N GLU A 142 6.39 11.16 -1.71
CA GLU A 142 5.94 12.45 -2.23
C GLU A 142 7.12 13.37 -2.58
N VAL A 143 8.15 13.42 -1.73
CA VAL A 143 9.35 14.24 -1.94
C VAL A 143 10.07 13.86 -3.24
N TYR A 144 10.24 12.57 -3.49
CA TYR A 144 10.91 12.07 -4.70
C TYR A 144 9.95 11.82 -5.86
N LYS A 145 8.67 12.14 -5.71
CA LYS A 145 7.62 11.93 -6.72
C LYS A 145 7.53 10.47 -7.19
N LEU A 146 7.69 9.54 -6.25
CA LEU A 146 7.59 8.11 -6.53
C LEU A 146 6.13 7.72 -6.72
N HIS A 147 5.92 6.69 -7.53
CA HIS A 147 4.59 6.15 -7.77
C HIS A 147 3.98 5.51 -6.52
N ARG A 148 2.66 5.49 -6.45
CA ARG A 148 1.93 4.77 -5.39
C ARG A 148 2.30 3.29 -5.36
N GLU A 149 2.48 2.70 -6.54
CA GLU A 149 2.93 1.31 -6.64
C GLU A 149 4.26 1.08 -5.91
N THR A 150 5.22 1.99 -6.05
CA THR A 150 6.52 1.95 -5.34
C THR A 150 6.33 1.93 -3.82
N PHE A 151 5.44 2.77 -3.29
CA PHE A 151 5.13 2.77 -1.85
C PHE A 151 4.50 1.44 -1.41
N TYR A 152 3.49 0.95 -2.14
CA TYR A 152 2.79 -0.28 -1.77
C TYR A 152 3.66 -1.53 -1.93
N LEU A 153 4.58 -1.55 -2.90
CA LEU A 153 5.63 -2.57 -2.99
C LEU A 153 6.56 -2.53 -1.77
N ALA A 154 7.01 -1.34 -1.38
CA ALA A 154 7.87 -1.18 -0.20
C ALA A 154 7.17 -1.65 1.09
N GLN A 155 5.89 -1.33 1.26
CA GLN A 155 5.06 -1.80 2.37
C GLN A 155 4.93 -3.34 2.37
N ASP A 156 4.67 -3.96 1.21
CA ASP A 156 4.58 -5.42 1.09
C ASP A 156 5.92 -6.10 1.42
N PHE A 157 7.04 -5.57 0.93
CA PHE A 157 8.36 -6.11 1.23
C PHE A 157 8.70 -5.99 2.71
N PHE A 158 8.39 -4.85 3.32
CA PHE A 158 8.58 -4.63 4.75
C PHE A 158 7.77 -5.64 5.57
N ASP A 159 6.46 -5.73 5.36
CA ASP A 159 5.59 -6.61 6.14
C ASP A 159 5.98 -8.09 5.99
N ARG A 160 6.26 -8.54 4.76
CA ARG A 160 6.69 -9.92 4.51
C ARG A 160 8.09 -10.22 5.04
N TYR A 161 9.01 -9.26 4.99
CA TYR A 161 10.33 -9.42 5.58
C TYR A 161 10.23 -9.55 7.10
N MET A 162 9.48 -8.67 7.76
CA MET A 162 9.25 -8.73 9.20
C MET A 162 8.67 -10.07 9.64
N ALA A 163 7.76 -10.67 8.86
CA ALA A 163 7.21 -11.98 9.14
C ALA A 163 8.23 -13.14 9.03
N THR A 164 9.41 -12.91 8.45
CA THR A 164 10.52 -13.89 8.39
C THR A 164 11.55 -13.71 9.50
N GLN A 165 11.42 -12.65 10.29
CA GLN A 165 12.38 -12.28 11.34
C GLN A 165 11.76 -12.44 12.72
N GLU A 166 12.59 -12.55 13.74
CA GLU A 166 12.19 -12.58 15.15
C GLU A 166 12.96 -11.52 15.94
N ASN A 167 12.33 -10.95 16.97
CA ASN A 167 12.97 -10.04 17.92
C ASN A 167 13.66 -8.81 17.29
N VAL A 168 13.11 -8.29 16.19
CA VAL A 168 13.63 -7.06 15.55
C VAL A 168 13.51 -5.89 16.51
N VAL A 169 14.61 -5.13 16.67
CA VAL A 169 14.65 -3.94 17.53
C VAL A 169 14.18 -2.70 16.75
N LYS A 170 13.56 -1.75 17.47
CA LYS A 170 12.99 -0.54 16.86
C LYS A 170 13.97 0.30 16.03
N THR A 171 15.27 0.25 16.39
CA THR A 171 16.33 1.01 15.70
C THR A 171 16.57 0.53 14.28
N LEU A 172 16.23 -0.73 13.95
CA LEU A 172 16.35 -1.30 12.61
C LEU A 172 15.16 -0.99 11.72
N LEU A 173 14.03 -0.54 12.27
CA LEU A 173 12.81 -0.33 11.46
C LEU A 173 13.02 0.67 10.32
N GLN A 174 13.73 1.77 10.58
CA GLN A 174 14.01 2.77 9.56
C GLN A 174 14.90 2.21 8.45
N LEU A 175 15.93 1.43 8.80
CA LEU A 175 16.82 0.78 7.84
C LEU A 175 16.06 -0.25 7.00
N ILE A 176 15.22 -1.10 7.61
CA ILE A 176 14.40 -2.08 6.88
C ILE A 176 13.43 -1.37 5.95
N GLY A 177 12.75 -0.31 6.43
CA GLY A 177 11.77 0.45 5.64
C GLY A 177 12.39 1.14 4.44
N ILE A 178 13.50 1.88 4.65
CA ILE A 178 14.15 2.60 3.56
C ILE A 178 14.78 1.65 2.53
N SER A 179 15.32 0.50 2.97
CA SER A 179 15.85 -0.52 2.08
C SER A 179 14.74 -1.22 1.28
N SER A 180 13.56 -1.44 1.89
CA SER A 180 12.37 -1.92 1.18
C SER A 180 11.92 -0.93 0.10
N LEU A 181 11.94 0.38 0.40
CA LEU A 181 11.63 1.42 -0.57
C LEU A 181 12.68 1.52 -1.67
N PHE A 182 13.96 1.34 -1.36
CA PHE A 182 15.04 1.30 -2.34
C PHE A 182 14.88 0.14 -3.33
N ILE A 183 14.51 -1.06 -2.85
CA ILE A 183 14.20 -2.21 -3.71
C ILE A 183 12.99 -1.90 -4.60
N ALA A 184 11.91 -1.40 -4.00
CA ALA A 184 10.67 -1.08 -4.70
C ALA A 184 10.89 -0.04 -5.80
N ALA A 185 11.62 1.03 -5.51
CA ALA A 185 11.93 2.07 -6.49
C ALA A 185 12.75 1.53 -7.67
N LYS A 186 13.70 0.62 -7.45
CA LYS A 186 14.45 -0.01 -8.54
C LYS A 186 13.61 -0.94 -9.42
N LEU A 187 12.51 -1.45 -8.90
CA LEU A 187 11.61 -2.33 -9.65
C LEU A 187 10.57 -1.55 -10.45
N GLU A 188 10.07 -0.46 -9.90
CA GLU A 188 8.91 0.26 -10.44
C GLU A 188 9.28 1.53 -11.20
N GLU A 189 10.28 2.29 -10.72
CA GLU A 189 10.59 3.60 -11.29
C GLU A 189 11.49 3.50 -12.52
N ILE A 190 11.16 4.27 -13.56
CA ILE A 190 12.02 4.40 -14.76
C ILE A 190 13.36 5.03 -14.37
N TYR A 191 13.32 6.04 -13.49
CA TYR A 191 14.49 6.76 -12.98
C TYR A 191 14.50 6.74 -11.46
N PRO A 192 14.87 5.60 -10.82
CA PRO A 192 14.87 5.51 -9.36
C PRO A 192 15.90 6.49 -8.76
N PRO A 193 15.61 7.08 -7.59
CA PRO A 193 16.57 7.86 -6.85
C PRO A 193 17.84 7.05 -6.57
N LYS A 194 18.99 7.73 -6.52
CA LYS A 194 20.28 7.09 -6.24
C LYS A 194 20.42 6.72 -4.77
N LEU A 195 21.25 5.75 -4.45
CA LEU A 195 21.49 5.24 -3.09
C LEU A 195 21.75 6.36 -2.06
N HIS A 196 22.58 7.34 -2.40
CA HIS A 196 22.89 8.44 -1.47
C HIS A 196 21.68 9.32 -1.16
N GLN A 197 20.66 9.39 -2.03
CA GLN A 197 19.41 10.11 -1.77
C GLN A 197 18.56 9.37 -0.73
N PHE A 198 18.53 8.04 -0.81
CA PHE A 198 17.87 7.22 0.24
C PHE A 198 18.60 7.31 1.58
N ALA A 199 19.94 7.30 1.60
CA ALA A 199 20.70 7.53 2.83
C ALA A 199 20.45 8.95 3.40
N TYR A 200 20.40 9.96 2.53
CA TYR A 200 20.19 11.36 2.93
C TYR A 200 18.87 11.58 3.68
N VAL A 201 17.75 10.99 3.21
CA VAL A 201 16.43 11.19 3.85
C VAL A 201 16.33 10.54 5.23
N THR A 202 17.26 9.65 5.58
CA THR A 202 17.33 9.06 6.93
C THR A 202 17.99 9.99 7.96
N ASP A 203 18.46 11.18 7.54
CA ASP A 203 19.14 12.16 8.40
C ASP A 203 20.36 11.58 9.14
N GLY A 204 21.14 10.74 8.42
CA GLY A 204 22.33 10.09 8.93
C GLY A 204 22.10 8.84 9.80
N ALA A 205 20.85 8.40 9.92
CA ALA A 205 20.53 7.19 10.68
C ALA A 205 20.93 5.90 9.95
N CYS A 206 21.00 5.93 8.59
CA CYS A 206 21.38 4.80 7.77
C CYS A 206 22.42 5.23 6.73
N SER A 207 23.53 4.51 6.66
CA SER A 207 24.53 4.69 5.61
C SER A 207 24.15 3.96 4.33
N GLY A 208 24.76 4.33 3.19
CA GLY A 208 24.56 3.62 1.94
C GLY A 208 24.93 2.13 2.02
N ASP A 209 26.03 1.81 2.71
CA ASP A 209 26.49 0.42 2.85
C ASP A 209 25.53 -0.43 3.69
N GLU A 210 24.96 0.14 4.73
CA GLU A 210 23.90 -0.53 5.52
C GLU A 210 22.65 -0.78 4.69
N ILE A 211 22.22 0.18 3.85
CA ILE A 211 21.08 0.02 2.94
C ILE A 211 21.34 -1.10 1.94
N LEU A 212 22.53 -1.17 1.32
CA LEU A 212 22.89 -2.24 0.36
C LEU A 212 22.96 -3.62 1.05
N THR A 213 23.48 -3.67 2.26
CA THR A 213 23.53 -4.92 3.03
C THR A 213 22.10 -5.39 3.38
N MET A 214 21.26 -4.48 3.85
CA MET A 214 19.87 -4.79 4.19
C MET A 214 19.05 -5.15 2.95
N GLU A 215 19.25 -4.49 1.81
CA GLU A 215 18.64 -4.86 0.54
C GLU A 215 18.85 -6.34 0.22
N LEU A 216 20.10 -6.81 0.29
CA LEU A 216 20.42 -8.19 0.01
C LEU A 216 19.80 -9.16 1.02
N MET A 217 19.74 -8.77 2.29
CA MET A 217 19.06 -9.55 3.35
C MET A 217 17.56 -9.69 3.06
N ILE A 218 16.88 -8.60 2.72
CA ILE A 218 15.46 -8.59 2.38
C ILE A 218 15.20 -9.47 1.16
N MET A 219 15.94 -9.29 0.06
CA MET A 219 15.75 -10.07 -1.16
C MET A 219 15.93 -11.57 -0.92
N LYS A 220 16.95 -11.97 -0.15
CA LYS A 220 17.18 -13.39 0.22
C LYS A 220 16.05 -13.94 1.08
N ALA A 221 15.61 -13.21 2.11
CA ALA A 221 14.51 -13.62 3.00
C ALA A 221 13.20 -13.79 2.23
N LEU A 222 12.93 -12.90 1.28
CA LEU A 222 11.77 -12.96 0.40
C LEU A 222 11.92 -13.98 -0.75
N LYS A 223 13.05 -14.69 -0.83
CA LYS A 223 13.35 -15.69 -1.88
C LYS A 223 13.19 -15.09 -3.30
N TRP A 224 13.58 -13.83 -3.46
CA TRP A 224 13.47 -13.06 -4.72
C TRP A 224 12.03 -12.93 -5.26
N ARG A 225 11.03 -13.17 -4.41
CA ARG A 225 9.62 -12.99 -4.78
C ARG A 225 9.24 -11.51 -4.58
N LEU A 226 9.44 -10.70 -5.61
CA LEU A 226 9.38 -9.24 -5.55
C LEU A 226 8.25 -8.63 -6.41
N SER A 227 7.31 -9.45 -6.89
CA SER A 227 6.24 -8.99 -7.80
C SER A 227 4.85 -9.32 -7.27
N PRO A 228 4.43 -8.87 -6.07
CA PRO A 228 3.05 -9.02 -5.63
C PRO A 228 2.10 -8.23 -6.54
N LEU A 229 0.80 -8.51 -6.46
CA LEU A 229 -0.23 -7.57 -6.89
C LEU A 229 -0.61 -6.73 -5.68
N THR A 230 -0.23 -5.46 -5.67
CA THR A 230 -0.46 -4.56 -4.54
C THR A 230 -1.93 -4.13 -4.44
N ILE A 231 -2.27 -3.42 -3.37
CA ILE A 231 -3.62 -2.86 -3.20
C ILE A 231 -3.95 -1.90 -4.34
N VAL A 232 -2.97 -1.05 -4.71
CA VAL A 232 -3.18 -0.06 -5.78
C VAL A 232 -3.23 -0.70 -7.17
N SER A 233 -2.48 -1.78 -7.40
CA SER A 233 -2.62 -2.58 -8.63
C SER A 233 -4.04 -3.12 -8.79
N TRP A 234 -4.64 -3.66 -7.72
CA TRP A 234 -6.03 -4.12 -7.74
C TRP A 234 -7.01 -2.95 -7.93
N LEU A 235 -6.78 -1.81 -7.27
CA LEU A 235 -7.61 -0.63 -7.46
C LEU A 235 -7.59 -0.16 -8.90
N ASN A 236 -6.41 -0.09 -9.53
CA ASN A 236 -6.25 0.28 -10.94
C ASN A 236 -7.08 -0.63 -11.85
N VAL A 237 -7.01 -1.95 -11.64
CA VAL A 237 -7.79 -2.92 -12.42
C VAL A 237 -9.29 -2.69 -12.25
N TYR A 238 -9.77 -2.53 -11.02
CA TYR A 238 -11.20 -2.34 -10.75
C TYR A 238 -11.72 -1.02 -11.34
N MET A 239 -10.95 0.06 -11.19
CA MET A 239 -11.29 1.37 -11.76
C MET A 239 -11.30 1.32 -13.28
N GLN A 240 -10.31 0.68 -13.90
CA GLN A 240 -10.25 0.52 -15.35
C GLN A 240 -11.46 -0.26 -15.88
N VAL A 241 -11.82 -1.36 -15.23
CA VAL A 241 -13.03 -2.13 -15.61
C VAL A 241 -14.32 -1.34 -15.42
N ALA A 242 -14.38 -0.51 -14.35
CA ALA A 242 -15.56 0.29 -14.04
C ALA A 242 -15.84 1.39 -15.07
N TYR A 243 -14.79 2.01 -15.60
CA TYR A 243 -14.86 3.20 -16.46
C TYR A 243 -14.41 2.95 -17.89
N LEU A 244 -14.21 1.70 -18.27
CA LEU A 244 -13.75 1.35 -19.62
C LEU A 244 -14.78 1.74 -20.68
N ASN A 245 -14.43 2.68 -21.54
CA ASN A 245 -15.24 3.13 -22.67
C ASN A 245 -14.66 2.68 -24.00
N ASP A 246 -13.34 2.70 -24.15
CA ASP A 246 -12.65 2.29 -25.36
C ASP A 246 -11.81 1.02 -25.12
N LEU A 247 -12.20 -0.06 -25.82
CA LEU A 247 -11.49 -1.34 -25.75
C LEU A 247 -10.15 -1.35 -26.49
N HIS A 248 -9.89 -0.39 -27.37
CA HIS A 248 -8.61 -0.28 -28.09
C HIS A 248 -7.52 0.30 -27.18
N GLU A 249 -7.90 1.10 -26.19
CA GLU A 249 -6.99 1.75 -25.26
C GLU A 249 -7.10 1.17 -23.83
N VAL A 250 -7.33 -0.13 -23.71
CA VAL A 250 -7.57 -0.80 -22.41
C VAL A 250 -6.45 -0.62 -21.40
N LEU A 251 -5.23 -0.31 -21.84
CA LEU A 251 -4.07 -0.11 -20.98
C LEU A 251 -3.91 1.35 -20.49
N LEU A 252 -4.64 2.30 -21.11
CA LEU A 252 -4.62 3.69 -20.67
C LEU A 252 -5.70 3.92 -19.61
N PRO A 253 -5.41 4.66 -18.52
CA PRO A 253 -6.41 4.98 -17.51
C PRO A 253 -7.56 5.79 -18.10
N GLN A 254 -8.80 5.23 -18.06
CA GLN A 254 -10.01 5.87 -18.54
C GLN A 254 -10.91 6.37 -17.42
N TYR A 255 -10.50 6.18 -16.17
CA TYR A 255 -11.23 6.59 -15.00
C TYR A 255 -10.88 8.01 -14.54
N PRO A 256 -11.82 8.71 -13.86
CA PRO A 256 -11.56 10.05 -13.33
C PRO A 256 -10.48 10.00 -12.25
N GLN A 257 -9.36 10.69 -12.48
CA GLN A 257 -8.22 10.75 -11.55
C GLN A 257 -8.62 11.23 -10.15
N GLN A 258 -9.54 12.21 -10.07
CA GLN A 258 -10.02 12.73 -8.78
C GLN A 258 -10.72 11.66 -7.94
N ILE A 259 -11.51 10.77 -8.55
CA ILE A 259 -12.15 9.65 -7.84
C ILE A 259 -11.10 8.65 -7.38
N PHE A 260 -10.13 8.35 -8.25
CA PHE A 260 -9.04 7.44 -7.91
C PHE A 260 -8.27 7.90 -6.68
N ILE A 261 -7.84 9.17 -6.61
CA ILE A 261 -7.08 9.68 -5.45
C ILE A 261 -7.91 9.68 -4.17
N GLN A 262 -9.23 9.87 -4.24
CA GLN A 262 -10.11 9.79 -3.06
C GLN A 262 -10.15 8.38 -2.47
N ILE A 263 -10.22 7.37 -3.34
CA ILE A 263 -10.20 5.96 -2.92
C ILE A 263 -8.81 5.59 -2.41
N ALA A 264 -7.76 6.01 -3.14
CA ALA A 264 -6.38 5.77 -2.75
C ALA A 264 -6.05 6.39 -1.37
N GLU A 265 -6.57 7.58 -1.07
CA GLU A 265 -6.40 8.24 0.22
C GLU A 265 -7.01 7.43 1.38
N LEU A 266 -8.16 6.79 1.16
CA LEU A 266 -8.72 5.86 2.15
C LEU A 266 -7.80 4.65 2.33
N LEU A 267 -7.24 4.10 1.26
CA LEU A 267 -6.33 2.96 1.33
C LEU A 267 -5.00 3.35 2.01
N ASP A 268 -4.46 4.54 1.70
CA ASP A 268 -3.25 5.07 2.35
C ASP A 268 -3.43 5.17 3.88
N LEU A 269 -4.62 5.56 4.34
CA LEU A 269 -4.92 5.58 5.78
C LEU A 269 -5.11 4.16 6.35
N CYS A 270 -5.81 3.29 5.64
CA CYS A 270 -6.08 1.92 6.09
C CYS A 270 -4.81 1.08 6.23
N VAL A 271 -3.82 1.26 5.33
CA VAL A 271 -2.58 0.48 5.35
C VAL A 271 -1.70 0.77 6.56
N LEU A 272 -1.88 1.93 7.22
CA LEU A 272 -1.19 2.27 8.46
C LEU A 272 -1.68 1.43 9.65
N ASP A 273 -2.91 0.94 9.62
CA ASP A 273 -3.43 0.07 10.66
C ASP A 273 -3.02 -1.38 10.37
N VAL A 274 -2.39 -2.03 11.35
CA VAL A 274 -1.90 -3.42 11.21
C VAL A 274 -3.02 -4.42 10.93
N ASP A 275 -4.24 -4.14 11.39
CA ASP A 275 -5.40 -5.01 11.16
C ASP A 275 -5.72 -5.14 9.64
N CYS A 276 -5.20 -4.26 8.78
CA CYS A 276 -5.33 -4.40 7.33
C CYS A 276 -4.73 -5.70 6.79
N LEU A 277 -3.79 -6.30 7.51
CA LEU A 277 -3.12 -7.55 7.12
C LEU A 277 -4.05 -8.77 7.17
N GLU A 278 -5.20 -8.67 7.85
CA GLU A 278 -6.22 -9.72 7.86
C GLU A 278 -6.88 -9.91 6.48
N PHE A 279 -6.82 -8.90 5.62
CA PHE A 279 -7.56 -8.89 4.36
C PHE A 279 -6.63 -9.00 3.15
N PRO A 280 -6.94 -9.86 2.16
CA PRO A 280 -6.27 -9.87 0.87
C PRO A 280 -6.31 -8.49 0.20
N TYR A 281 -5.31 -8.17 -0.60
CA TYR A 281 -5.20 -6.87 -1.27
C TYR A 281 -6.38 -6.56 -2.19
N GLY A 282 -6.87 -7.56 -2.93
CA GLY A 282 -8.06 -7.40 -3.78
C GLY A 282 -9.33 -7.11 -2.98
N ILE A 283 -9.46 -7.66 -1.76
CA ILE A 283 -10.60 -7.37 -0.86
C ILE A 283 -10.48 -5.94 -0.32
N LEU A 284 -9.28 -5.49 0.09
CA LEU A 284 -9.06 -4.11 0.54
C LEU A 284 -9.43 -3.10 -0.55
N ALA A 285 -8.94 -3.31 -1.78
CA ALA A 285 -9.24 -2.44 -2.91
C ALA A 285 -10.74 -2.43 -3.26
N ALA A 286 -11.40 -3.60 -3.27
CA ALA A 286 -12.84 -3.70 -3.52
C ALA A 286 -13.67 -3.02 -2.42
N SER A 287 -13.28 -3.19 -1.15
CA SER A 287 -13.96 -2.56 -0.01
C SER A 287 -13.82 -1.04 -0.02
N ALA A 288 -12.64 -0.52 -0.38
CA ALA A 288 -12.43 0.91 -0.55
C ALA A 288 -13.30 1.46 -1.70
N LEU A 289 -13.32 0.77 -2.84
CA LEU A 289 -14.19 1.15 -3.96
C LEU A 289 -15.68 1.17 -3.55
N TYR A 290 -16.12 0.20 -2.73
CA TYR A 290 -17.49 0.17 -2.21
C TYR A 290 -17.86 1.44 -1.44
N HIS A 291 -16.97 2.00 -0.65
CA HIS A 291 -17.23 3.22 0.11
C HIS A 291 -17.44 4.48 -0.75
N PHE A 292 -17.02 4.48 -2.02
CA PHE A 292 -17.15 5.59 -2.96
C PHE A 292 -18.06 5.28 -4.15
N SER A 293 -18.63 4.07 -4.23
CA SER A 293 -19.46 3.62 -5.32
C SER A 293 -20.68 2.82 -4.82
N SER A 294 -21.26 1.97 -5.67
CA SER A 294 -22.37 1.09 -5.30
C SER A 294 -21.90 -0.35 -5.09
N SER A 295 -22.68 -1.12 -4.32
CA SER A 295 -22.49 -2.55 -4.16
C SER A 295 -22.47 -3.29 -5.50
N GLU A 296 -23.38 -2.91 -6.40
CA GLU A 296 -23.53 -3.52 -7.73
C GLU A 296 -22.27 -3.31 -8.59
N LEU A 297 -21.74 -2.07 -8.61
CA LEU A 297 -20.51 -1.77 -9.35
C LEU A 297 -19.34 -2.57 -8.78
N THR A 298 -19.17 -2.57 -7.46
CA THR A 298 -18.09 -3.29 -6.79
C THR A 298 -18.13 -4.79 -7.10
N GLN A 299 -19.30 -5.42 -7.04
CA GLN A 299 -19.44 -6.85 -7.39
C GLN A 299 -19.11 -7.10 -8.86
N LYS A 300 -19.59 -6.23 -9.77
CA LYS A 300 -19.34 -6.35 -11.20
C LYS A 300 -17.86 -6.30 -11.54
N VAL A 301 -17.10 -5.37 -10.97
CA VAL A 301 -15.69 -5.13 -11.34
C VAL A 301 -14.70 -6.02 -10.60
N SER A 302 -15.05 -6.49 -9.39
CA SER A 302 -14.18 -7.32 -8.56
C SER A 302 -14.53 -8.81 -8.61
N GLY A 303 -15.77 -9.14 -8.97
CA GLY A 303 -16.31 -10.51 -8.90
C GLY A 303 -16.49 -11.03 -7.47
N TYR A 304 -16.30 -10.21 -6.43
CA TYR A 304 -16.60 -10.56 -5.04
C TYR A 304 -18.08 -10.47 -4.76
N GLN A 305 -18.60 -11.41 -3.96
CA GLN A 305 -19.94 -11.31 -3.37
C GLN A 305 -19.88 -10.48 -2.08
N TRP A 306 -21.02 -9.99 -1.62
CA TRP A 306 -21.09 -9.22 -0.39
C TRP A 306 -20.46 -9.93 0.81
N CYS A 307 -20.73 -11.23 0.98
CA CYS A 307 -20.16 -12.04 2.05
C CYS A 307 -18.63 -12.10 2.06
N ASP A 308 -17.98 -11.88 0.92
CA ASP A 308 -16.52 -11.90 0.80
C ASP A 308 -15.89 -10.60 1.31
N ILE A 309 -16.56 -9.46 1.12
CA ILE A 309 -16.05 -8.13 1.43
C ILE A 309 -16.66 -7.49 2.69
N GLU A 310 -17.78 -8.01 3.19
CA GLU A 310 -18.56 -7.42 4.28
C GLU A 310 -17.72 -7.10 5.52
N ASN A 311 -16.85 -8.02 5.94
CA ASN A 311 -16.02 -7.84 7.14
C ASN A 311 -15.00 -6.71 6.93
N CYS A 312 -14.38 -6.65 5.75
CA CYS A 312 -13.44 -5.60 5.41
C CYS A 312 -14.14 -4.24 5.27
N VAL A 313 -15.31 -4.20 4.62
CA VAL A 313 -16.13 -2.97 4.51
C VAL A 313 -16.50 -2.45 5.90
N LYS A 314 -16.97 -3.31 6.80
CA LYS A 314 -17.30 -2.93 8.18
C LYS A 314 -16.07 -2.43 8.96
N TRP A 315 -14.94 -3.12 8.81
CA TRP A 315 -13.68 -2.69 9.43
C TRP A 315 -13.23 -1.31 8.91
N MET A 316 -13.46 -1.02 7.63
CA MET A 316 -13.04 0.21 6.97
C MET A 316 -13.95 1.42 7.28
N VAL A 317 -15.17 1.22 7.81
CA VAL A 317 -16.15 2.30 8.10
C VAL A 317 -15.54 3.47 8.89
N PRO A 318 -14.86 3.30 10.05
CA PRO A 318 -14.32 4.42 10.82
C PRO A 318 -13.29 5.22 10.05
N PHE A 319 -12.48 4.58 9.21
CA PHE A 319 -11.49 5.24 8.34
C PHE A 319 -12.19 6.08 7.26
N ALA A 320 -13.19 5.51 6.59
CA ALA A 320 -13.99 6.21 5.58
C ALA A 320 -14.74 7.41 6.17
N MET A 321 -15.24 7.32 7.43
CA MET A 321 -15.86 8.43 8.14
C MET A 321 -14.87 9.59 8.34
N VAL A 322 -13.66 9.30 8.78
CA VAL A 322 -12.62 10.31 9.01
C VAL A 322 -12.22 11.00 7.71
N ILE A 323 -12.02 10.25 6.63
CA ILE A 323 -11.71 10.83 5.31
C ILE A 323 -12.82 11.76 4.83
N ARG A 324 -14.11 11.37 4.98
CA ARG A 324 -15.26 12.22 4.62
C ARG A 324 -15.34 13.50 5.44
N GLU A 325 -15.03 13.44 6.74
CA GLU A 325 -15.04 14.61 7.64
C GLU A 325 -13.89 15.57 7.36
N THR A 326 -12.74 15.04 7.00
CA THR A 326 -11.55 15.86 6.69
C THR A 326 -11.67 16.57 5.35
N GLY A 327 -12.57 16.08 4.48
CA GLY A 327 -12.72 16.56 3.12
C GLY A 327 -11.75 15.89 2.16
N SER A 328 -12.18 15.82 0.91
CA SER A 328 -11.43 15.15 -0.17
C SER A 328 -10.19 15.94 -0.57
N SER A 329 -9.09 15.23 -0.75
CA SER A 329 -7.88 15.79 -1.36
C SER A 329 -8.15 16.20 -2.80
N LYS A 330 -7.50 17.28 -3.22
CA LYS A 330 -7.44 17.67 -4.63
C LYS A 330 -6.25 16.98 -5.28
N LEU A 331 -6.38 16.70 -6.58
CA LEU A 331 -5.27 16.21 -7.38
C LEU A 331 -4.10 17.21 -7.29
N LYS A 332 -2.93 16.72 -6.90
CA LYS A 332 -1.69 17.51 -6.88
C LYS A 332 -1.01 17.36 -8.24
N HIS A 333 -0.56 18.48 -8.80
CA HIS A 333 0.28 18.50 -10.01
C HIS A 333 1.72 18.67 -9.60
N PHE A 334 2.59 17.85 -10.17
CA PHE A 334 4.02 17.85 -9.86
C PHE A 334 4.82 18.33 -11.07
N ARG A 335 5.80 19.22 -10.84
CA ARG A 335 6.68 19.66 -11.92
C ARG A 335 7.45 18.46 -12.50
N GLY A 336 7.38 18.29 -13.83
CA GLY A 336 8.05 17.20 -14.53
C GLY A 336 7.34 15.85 -14.51
N VAL A 337 6.11 15.80 -14.00
CA VAL A 337 5.20 14.66 -14.13
C VAL A 337 4.09 15.03 -15.11
N ALA A 338 3.75 14.12 -16.02
CA ALA A 338 2.63 14.31 -16.94
C ALA A 338 1.30 14.39 -16.18
N ASP A 339 0.36 15.20 -16.65
CA ASP A 339 -0.94 15.37 -15.97
C ASP A 339 -1.72 14.04 -15.90
N GLU A 340 -1.54 13.17 -16.90
CA GLU A 340 -2.15 11.84 -16.94
C GLU A 340 -1.63 10.94 -15.82
N ASP A 341 -0.39 11.15 -15.35
CA ASP A 341 0.27 10.36 -14.30
C ASP A 341 0.19 10.99 -12.90
N ALA A 342 -0.31 12.21 -12.79
CA ALA A 342 -0.34 12.94 -11.53
C ALA A 342 -1.04 12.17 -10.38
N HIS A 343 -2.07 11.39 -10.70
CA HIS A 343 -2.80 10.57 -9.73
C HIS A 343 -2.02 9.33 -9.24
N ASN A 344 -1.00 8.89 -10.00
CA ASN A 344 -0.16 7.76 -9.66
C ASN A 344 0.95 8.12 -8.67
N ILE A 345 1.28 9.41 -8.51
CA ILE A 345 2.29 9.83 -7.55
C ILE A 345 1.76 9.70 -6.13
N GLN A 346 2.56 9.06 -5.24
CA GLN A 346 2.21 8.94 -3.83
C GLN A 346 2.21 10.32 -3.17
N THR A 347 1.14 10.62 -2.46
CA THR A 347 0.98 11.86 -1.70
C THR A 347 0.95 11.55 -0.21
N HIS A 348 1.41 12.49 0.60
CA HIS A 348 1.40 12.41 2.05
C HIS A 348 0.43 13.43 2.66
N ARG A 349 -0.23 13.03 3.74
CA ARG A 349 -1.04 13.89 4.62
C ARG A 349 -0.62 13.62 6.07
N ASP A 350 -1.17 14.37 7.02
CA ASP A 350 -1.00 14.09 8.46
C ASP A 350 -1.82 12.83 8.85
N SER A 351 -1.40 11.68 8.30
CA SER A 351 -2.16 10.43 8.35
C SER A 351 -2.20 9.81 9.74
N LEU A 352 -1.20 10.08 10.60
CA LEU A 352 -1.18 9.58 11.98
C LEU A 352 -2.30 10.19 12.83
N ASP A 353 -2.58 11.49 12.68
CA ASP A 353 -3.70 12.14 13.37
C ASP A 353 -5.06 11.60 12.88
N LEU A 354 -5.16 11.30 11.59
CA LEU A 354 -6.35 10.69 11.01
C LEU A 354 -6.53 9.24 11.48
N LEU A 355 -5.44 8.49 11.61
CA LEU A 355 -5.44 7.13 12.14
C LEU A 355 -5.90 7.11 13.61
N ASP A 356 -5.39 8.00 14.45
CA ASP A 356 -5.79 8.09 15.85
C ASP A 356 -7.29 8.46 15.97
N LYS A 357 -7.81 9.36 15.11
CA LYS A 357 -9.25 9.66 15.01
C LYS A 357 -10.07 8.45 14.56
N ALA A 358 -9.59 7.69 13.57
CA ALA A 358 -10.28 6.48 13.09
C ALA A 358 -10.35 5.41 14.18
N ARG A 359 -9.25 5.20 14.93
CA ARG A 359 -9.23 4.27 16.06
C ARG A 359 -10.17 4.69 17.19
N ALA A 360 -10.25 5.98 17.52
CA ALA A 360 -11.21 6.50 18.47
C ALA A 360 -12.66 6.23 18.04
N LYS A 361 -12.98 6.46 16.74
CA LYS A 361 -14.32 6.14 16.20
C LYS A 361 -14.61 4.64 16.22
N LYS A 362 -13.63 3.78 15.91
CA LYS A 362 -13.75 2.32 16.01
C LYS A 362 -14.14 1.89 17.44
N ALA A 363 -13.49 2.46 18.45
CA ALA A 363 -13.81 2.20 19.87
C ALA A 363 -15.24 2.62 20.20
N MET A 364 -15.64 3.85 19.82
CA MET A 364 -17.01 4.34 20.06
C MET A 364 -18.09 3.47 19.40
N LEU A 365 -17.90 3.05 18.15
CA LEU A 365 -18.82 2.17 17.44
C LEU A 365 -18.91 0.79 18.11
N SER A 366 -17.81 0.27 18.64
CA SER A 366 -17.80 -1.02 19.35
C SER A 366 -18.54 -0.95 20.67
N GLU A 367 -18.46 0.17 21.40
CA GLU A 367 -19.23 0.41 22.64
C GLU A 367 -20.73 0.57 22.37
N GLN A 368 -21.11 1.29 21.33
CA GLN A 368 -22.54 1.42 20.94
C GLN A 368 -23.16 0.07 20.58
N ASN A 369 -22.45 -0.80 19.88
CA ASN A 369 -22.91 -2.14 19.56
C ASN A 369 -23.02 -3.05 20.80
N ARG A 370 -22.24 -2.80 21.86
CA ARG A 370 -22.34 -3.51 23.14
C ARG A 370 -23.47 -2.98 24.02
N ALA A 371 -23.75 -1.67 23.96
CA ALA A 371 -24.74 -1.00 24.80
C ALA A 371 -26.18 -1.23 24.32
N SER A 372 -26.40 -1.69 23.09
CA SER A 372 -27.70 -2.05 22.53
C SER A 372 -27.69 -3.51 22.09
N PRO A 373 -27.93 -4.48 22.98
CA PRO A 373 -28.35 -5.80 22.54
C PRO A 373 -29.76 -5.60 21.99
N LEU A 374 -29.95 -5.62 20.68
CA LEU A 374 -31.25 -5.73 20.05
C LEU A 374 -31.93 -6.96 20.62
N PRO A 375 -33.14 -6.84 21.22
CA PRO A 375 -33.89 -7.99 21.62
C PRO A 375 -34.21 -8.81 20.38
N SER A 376 -33.69 -10.01 20.33
CA SER A 376 -34.03 -11.01 19.34
C SER A 376 -35.46 -11.43 19.57
N GLY A 377 -36.36 -10.75 18.91
CA GLY A 377 -37.79 -11.07 18.94
C GLY A 377 -38.63 -9.86 18.51
N LEU A 378 -39.30 -10.05 17.38
CA LEU A 378 -40.37 -9.24 16.80
C LEU A 378 -40.00 -8.38 15.59
N LEU A 379 -39.64 -9.08 14.51
CA LEU A 379 -40.02 -8.59 13.17
C LEU A 379 -41.44 -9.12 12.85
N THR A 380 -42.43 -8.52 13.43
CA THR A 380 -43.80 -8.59 12.88
C THR A 380 -44.01 -7.37 12.01
N PRO A 381 -44.39 -7.55 10.72
CA PRO A 381 -44.73 -6.42 9.87
C PRO A 381 -45.99 -5.73 10.45
N PRO A 382 -46.12 -4.39 10.34
CA PRO A 382 -47.28 -3.69 10.82
C PRO A 382 -48.54 -4.19 10.07
N GLN A 383 -49.50 -4.71 10.81
CA GLN A 383 -50.81 -5.04 10.28
C GLN A 383 -51.50 -3.76 9.80
N SER A 384 -51.86 -3.74 8.52
CA SER A 384 -52.71 -2.72 7.94
C SER A 384 -54.06 -2.76 8.62
N SER A 385 -54.41 -1.75 9.41
CA SER A 385 -55.74 -1.53 9.91
C SER A 385 -56.68 -1.20 8.75
N LYS A 386 -57.49 -2.16 8.34
CA LYS A 386 -58.65 -1.90 7.46
C LYS A 386 -59.63 -0.99 8.20
N LYS A 387 -59.86 0.25 7.71
CA LYS A 387 -60.99 1.10 8.06
C LYS A 387 -62.25 0.38 7.58
N GLN A 388 -63.09 -0.03 8.54
CA GLN A 388 -64.51 -0.35 8.27
C GLN A 388 -65.24 0.95 7.99
N SER A 389 -65.73 1.12 6.79
CA SER A 389 -66.71 2.12 6.41
C SER A 389 -68.11 1.62 6.91
N SER A 390 -68.67 2.26 7.88
CA SER A 390 -70.09 2.13 8.24
C SER A 390 -70.92 2.99 7.31
N GLU A 391 -71.77 2.36 6.51
CA GLU A 391 -72.86 3.02 5.81
C GLU A 391 -73.98 3.41 6.83
N PRO A 392 -74.62 4.55 6.63
CA PRO A 392 -75.85 4.86 7.40
C PRO A 392 -77.07 4.34 6.62
N GLU A 393 -77.91 3.48 7.26
CA GLU A 393 -79.24 3.19 6.84
C GLU A 393 -80.15 4.44 7.00
N MET A 394 -80.83 4.75 5.89
CA MET A 394 -82.01 5.66 5.92
C MET A 394 -83.30 4.87 6.09
N ALA A 395 -84.03 5.25 7.05
CA ALA A 395 -85.56 5.10 7.14
C ALA A 395 -86.21 6.44 6.90
#